data_f5ffef75b872fe80a59daed327ed735a
#
_entry.id   f5ffef75b872fe80a59daed327ed735a
#
_cell.length_a   1.000
_cell.length_b   1.000
_cell.length_c   1.000
_cell.angle_alpha   90.00
_cell.angle_beta   90.00
_cell.angle_gamma   90.00
#
_symmetry.space_group_name_H-M   'P 1'
#
loop_
_entity.id
_entity.type
_entity.pdbx_description
1 polymer ?
#
loop_
_entity_poly.entity_id
_entity_poly.type
_entity_poly.pdbx_seq_one_letter_code
_entity_poly.pdbx_strand_id
1 'polypeptide(L)'
;MIIDNQTGLVLEGGGMRATFTVGVLDCFMDHNIWFPYTIGVSAGASNGISYASRQRGRSRFGNIDLLKKYNYIGLRHFLRGKGYIDMEYLFYVYPDKYYPLDYDTYFKSKERFVMVTSNCLTGKAEYFEEKKDKNRLVDICCASCTLPVLCPVAYVDGVPMVDGGVCDAIPIQRAIDDGFRKNVIILTRNKGYRKKDKNFYLPGFIYKKYPAIREQLKLRYKRYNEVLDYIDQLEAEGKAFVIRPENK
;
A
#
# COMPACT_ATOMS: atom_id res chain seq x y z
N MET A 1 9.59 6.75 -21.48
CA MET A 1 8.37 7.51 -21.12
C MET A 1 8.81 8.86 -20.57
N ILE A 2 8.20 9.96 -20.99
CA ILE A 2 8.42 11.29 -20.40
C ILE A 2 7.38 11.48 -19.29
N ILE A 3 7.83 11.91 -18.11
CA ILE A 3 6.95 12.25 -16.99
C ILE A 3 6.37 13.64 -17.28
N ASP A 4 5.05 13.71 -17.36
CA ASP A 4 4.28 14.93 -17.59
C ASP A 4 3.13 15.02 -16.56
N ASN A 5 2.29 16.04 -16.68
CA ASN A 5 1.17 16.28 -15.76
C ASN A 5 0.07 15.19 -15.81
N GLN A 6 0.15 14.24 -16.75
CA GLN A 6 -0.77 13.10 -16.88
C GLN A 6 -0.13 11.77 -16.51
N THR A 7 1.08 11.79 -15.94
CA THR A 7 1.82 10.60 -15.57
C THR A 7 1.61 10.28 -14.09
N GLY A 8 1.01 9.12 -13.81
CA GLY A 8 0.79 8.60 -12.47
C GLY A 8 1.88 7.61 -12.04
N LEU A 9 2.08 7.48 -10.73
CA LEU A 9 2.89 6.46 -10.09
C LEU A 9 2.00 5.52 -9.29
N VAL A 10 2.02 4.23 -9.60
CA VAL A 10 1.21 3.19 -8.94
C VAL A 10 2.13 2.26 -8.15
N LEU A 11 1.88 2.13 -6.84
CA LEU A 11 2.69 1.35 -5.92
C LEU A 11 1.90 0.14 -5.42
N GLU A 12 2.32 -1.05 -5.86
CA GLU A 12 1.73 -2.31 -5.41
C GLU A 12 1.93 -2.52 -3.91
N GLY A 13 0.93 -3.12 -3.25
CA GLY A 13 1.07 -3.70 -1.92
C GLY A 13 1.92 -4.99 -1.93
N GLY A 14 2.65 -5.26 -0.85
CA GLY A 14 3.50 -6.46 -0.88
C GLY A 14 4.12 -6.88 0.46
N GLY A 15 3.82 -6.18 1.56
CA GLY A 15 4.50 -6.38 2.83
C GLY A 15 6.01 -6.23 2.65
N MET A 16 6.80 -7.17 3.17
CA MET A 16 8.28 -7.12 3.10
C MET A 16 8.84 -7.14 1.66
N ARG A 17 8.10 -7.61 0.66
CA ARG A 17 8.57 -7.55 -0.74
C ARG A 17 8.64 -6.12 -1.27
N ALA A 18 7.90 -5.20 -0.68
CA ALA A 18 7.95 -3.79 -1.04
C ALA A 18 9.25 -3.09 -0.61
N THR A 19 10.23 -3.80 -0.05
CA THR A 19 11.62 -3.30 0.04
C THR A 19 12.22 -3.04 -1.33
N PHE A 20 11.78 -3.75 -2.37
CA PHE A 20 12.10 -3.41 -3.75
C PHE A 20 11.58 -2.01 -4.13
N THR A 21 10.33 -1.73 -3.81
CA THR A 21 9.70 -0.41 -4.02
C THR A 21 10.47 0.69 -3.28
N VAL A 22 10.99 0.42 -2.07
CA VAL A 22 11.84 1.39 -1.34
C VAL A 22 13.06 1.78 -2.15
N GLY A 23 13.78 0.80 -2.71
CA GLY A 23 14.97 1.08 -3.54
C GLY A 23 14.64 1.90 -4.78
N VAL A 24 13.52 1.62 -5.44
CA VAL A 24 13.08 2.39 -6.61
C VAL A 24 12.70 3.83 -6.23
N LEU A 25 11.96 4.02 -5.13
CA LEU A 25 11.57 5.36 -4.66
C LEU A 25 12.77 6.17 -4.19
N ASP A 26 13.74 5.55 -3.49
CA ASP A 26 14.98 6.21 -3.09
C ASP A 26 15.79 6.63 -4.35
N CYS A 27 15.87 5.78 -5.38
CA CYS A 27 16.48 6.12 -6.66
C CYS A 27 15.75 7.30 -7.35
N PHE A 28 14.43 7.33 -7.35
CA PHE A 28 13.68 8.47 -7.88
C PHE A 28 14.01 9.76 -7.14
N MET A 29 14.08 9.72 -5.82
CA MET A 29 14.46 10.88 -5.00
C MET A 29 15.90 11.34 -5.29
N ASP A 30 16.86 10.42 -5.44
CA ASP A 30 18.26 10.73 -5.77
C ASP A 30 18.40 11.42 -7.14
N HIS A 31 17.45 11.16 -8.06
CA HIS A 31 17.46 11.75 -9.42
C HIS A 31 16.42 12.88 -9.58
N ASN A 32 15.83 13.38 -8.49
CA ASN A 32 14.78 14.42 -8.51
C ASN A 32 13.59 14.07 -9.42
N ILE A 33 13.21 12.80 -9.47
CA ILE A 33 12.06 12.31 -10.23
C ILE A 33 10.83 12.35 -9.32
N TRP A 34 9.84 13.17 -9.68
CA TRP A 34 8.61 13.37 -8.92
C TRP A 34 7.40 13.23 -9.83
N PHE A 35 6.36 12.57 -9.32
CA PHE A 35 5.11 12.35 -10.06
C PHE A 35 4.01 13.27 -9.54
N PRO A 36 3.19 13.87 -10.41
CA PRO A 36 2.08 14.73 -9.99
C PRO A 36 0.99 13.96 -9.23
N TYR A 37 0.96 12.64 -9.41
CA TYR A 37 0.04 11.72 -8.77
C TYR A 37 0.75 10.44 -8.37
N THR A 38 0.52 10.03 -7.15
CA THR A 38 0.99 8.73 -6.63
C THR A 38 -0.18 8.03 -5.94
N ILE A 39 -0.39 6.75 -6.23
CA ILE A 39 -1.36 5.92 -5.53
C ILE A 39 -0.69 4.65 -5.00
N GLY A 40 -0.93 4.33 -3.73
CA GLY A 40 -0.28 3.22 -3.06
C GLY A 40 -1.22 2.38 -2.20
N VAL A 41 -0.86 1.11 -2.06
CA VAL A 41 -1.61 0.11 -1.30
C VAL A 41 -0.72 -0.55 -0.28
N SER A 42 -1.16 -0.70 0.98
CA SER A 42 -0.41 -1.46 2.00
C SER A 42 1.02 -0.93 2.14
N ALA A 43 2.03 -1.77 2.03
CA ALA A 43 3.42 -1.34 2.04
C ALA A 43 3.75 -0.30 0.93
N GLY A 44 3.03 -0.31 -0.20
CA GLY A 44 3.13 0.73 -1.22
C GLY A 44 2.64 2.09 -0.71
N ALA A 45 1.57 2.14 0.10
CA ALA A 45 1.11 3.37 0.75
C ALA A 45 2.12 3.87 1.80
N SER A 46 2.61 2.97 2.67
CA SER A 46 3.61 3.31 3.70
C SER A 46 4.94 3.79 3.11
N ASN A 47 5.37 3.25 1.97
CA ASN A 47 6.57 3.71 1.28
C ASN A 47 6.30 5.01 0.50
N GLY A 48 5.12 5.12 -0.12
CA GLY A 48 4.69 6.29 -0.88
C GLY A 48 4.58 7.55 -0.03
N ILE A 49 4.17 7.45 1.24
CA ILE A 49 4.12 8.61 2.14
C ILE A 49 5.51 9.20 2.40
N SER A 50 6.54 8.35 2.52
CA SER A 50 7.93 8.80 2.68
C SER A 50 8.45 9.48 1.41
N TYR A 51 8.07 8.98 0.23
CA TYR A 51 8.37 9.60 -1.04
C TYR A 51 7.65 10.95 -1.19
N ALA A 52 6.35 11.01 -0.89
CA ALA A 52 5.56 12.24 -0.95
C ALA A 52 6.05 13.33 0.03
N SER A 53 6.66 12.93 1.16
CA SER A 53 7.31 13.83 2.13
C SER A 53 8.80 14.10 1.85
N ARG A 54 9.33 13.68 0.69
CA ARG A 54 10.74 13.91 0.30
C ARG A 54 11.76 13.27 1.25
N GLN A 55 11.41 12.24 2.01
CA GLN A 55 12.26 11.65 3.03
C GLN A 55 12.95 10.37 2.55
N ARG A 56 14.05 10.56 1.80
CA ARG A 56 14.92 9.47 1.36
C ARG A 56 15.41 8.64 2.55
N GLY A 57 15.39 7.34 2.42
CA GLY A 57 15.86 6.39 3.43
C GLY A 57 14.87 6.13 4.58
N ARG A 58 13.81 6.95 4.75
CA ARG A 58 12.83 6.76 5.83
C ARG A 58 12.12 5.40 5.71
N SER A 59 11.68 5.04 4.52
CA SER A 59 11.05 3.73 4.27
C SER A 59 12.02 2.57 4.48
N ARG A 60 13.30 2.71 4.10
CA ARG A 60 14.33 1.72 4.39
C ARG A 60 14.48 1.50 5.89
N PHE A 61 14.61 2.61 6.64
CA PHE A 61 14.72 2.53 8.09
C PHE A 61 13.53 1.79 8.71
N GLY A 62 12.30 2.14 8.35
CA GLY A 62 11.08 1.51 8.87
C GLY A 62 10.97 0.02 8.53
N ASN A 63 11.28 -0.37 7.29
CA ASN A 63 11.11 -1.75 6.81
C ASN A 63 12.27 -2.68 7.21
N ILE A 64 13.49 -2.17 7.33
CA ILE A 64 14.69 -3.00 7.54
C ILE A 64 15.33 -2.73 8.90
N ASP A 65 15.72 -1.49 9.18
CA ASP A 65 16.53 -1.18 10.35
C ASP A 65 15.70 -1.24 11.63
N LEU A 66 14.46 -0.75 11.59
CA LEU A 66 13.53 -0.84 12.70
C LEU A 66 13.15 -2.28 13.03
N LEU A 67 12.93 -3.11 12.02
CA LEU A 67 12.58 -4.53 12.23
C LEU A 67 13.70 -5.27 12.96
N LYS A 68 14.98 -4.92 12.69
CA LYS A 68 16.12 -5.47 13.41
C LYS A 68 16.20 -4.95 14.85
N LYS A 69 15.87 -3.69 15.06
CA LYS A 69 15.92 -3.03 16.38
C LYS A 69 14.74 -3.40 17.29
N TYR A 70 13.55 -3.40 16.73
CA TYR A 70 12.31 -3.74 17.39
C TYR A 70 11.52 -4.66 16.47
N ASN A 71 11.57 -5.94 16.78
CA ASN A 71 10.83 -6.93 16.02
C ASN A 71 9.32 -6.73 16.23
N TYR A 72 8.69 -5.88 15.43
CA TYR A 72 7.26 -5.58 15.47
C TYR A 72 6.39 -6.65 14.80
N ILE A 73 6.99 -7.77 14.34
CA ILE A 73 6.30 -8.92 13.75
C ILE A 73 6.54 -10.13 14.65
N GLY A 74 5.51 -10.86 15.04
CA GLY A 74 5.65 -12.12 15.71
C GLY A 74 4.54 -12.47 16.71
N LEU A 75 4.57 -13.73 17.14
CA LEU A 75 3.56 -14.32 18.03
C LEU A 75 3.44 -13.60 19.38
N ARG A 76 4.53 -13.00 19.87
CA ARG A 76 4.52 -12.22 21.14
C ARG A 76 3.52 -11.06 21.12
N HIS A 77 3.32 -10.41 19.96
CA HIS A 77 2.36 -9.32 19.80
C HIS A 77 0.94 -9.85 19.76
N PHE A 78 0.75 -10.98 19.10
CA PHE A 78 -0.53 -11.68 19.07
C PHE A 78 -1.00 -12.07 20.48
N LEU A 79 -0.12 -12.64 21.30
CA LEU A 79 -0.42 -13.00 22.69
C LEU A 79 -0.75 -11.80 23.59
N ARG A 80 -0.32 -10.59 23.18
CA ARG A 80 -0.65 -9.32 23.86
C ARG A 80 -1.88 -8.62 23.29
N GLY A 81 -2.63 -9.26 22.41
CA GLY A 81 -3.83 -8.70 21.79
C GLY A 81 -3.59 -7.66 20.67
N LYS A 82 -2.33 -7.45 20.27
CA LYS A 82 -1.96 -6.45 19.24
C LYS A 82 -2.00 -7.00 17.80
N GLY A 83 -2.35 -8.28 17.62
CA GLY A 83 -2.20 -8.98 16.33
C GLY A 83 -0.78 -9.51 16.12
N TYR A 84 -0.53 -10.10 14.94
CA TYR A 84 0.80 -10.63 14.60
C TYR A 84 1.81 -9.54 14.23
N ILE A 85 1.32 -8.35 13.86
CA ILE A 85 2.10 -7.13 13.60
C ILE A 85 1.65 -6.06 14.59
N ASP A 86 2.60 -5.45 15.32
CA ASP A 86 2.34 -4.33 16.23
C ASP A 86 2.13 -3.04 15.42
N MET A 87 0.89 -2.87 14.94
CA MET A 87 0.48 -1.72 14.11
C MET A 87 0.56 -0.40 14.89
N GLU A 88 0.22 -0.44 16.19
CA GLU A 88 0.33 0.74 17.07
C GLU A 88 1.77 1.25 17.10
N TYR A 89 2.73 0.36 17.35
CA TYR A 89 4.13 0.73 17.35
C TYR A 89 4.60 1.26 16.01
N LEU A 90 4.21 0.60 14.91
CA LEU A 90 4.69 0.91 13.56
C LEU A 90 4.16 2.26 13.05
N PHE A 91 2.93 2.63 13.38
CA PHE A 91 2.27 3.81 12.81
C PHE A 91 2.16 5.00 13.75
N TYR A 92 2.13 4.76 15.08
CA TYR A 92 1.92 5.84 16.05
C TYR A 92 3.12 6.08 16.96
N VAL A 93 3.97 5.06 17.25
CA VAL A 93 5.14 5.23 18.11
C VAL A 93 6.42 5.46 17.33
N TYR A 94 6.69 4.63 16.32
CA TYR A 94 7.89 4.73 15.50
C TYR A 94 8.04 6.07 14.77
N PRO A 95 6.99 6.56 14.08
CA PRO A 95 7.10 7.80 13.31
C PRO A 95 7.43 9.01 14.19
N ASP A 96 6.93 9.05 15.42
CA ASP A 96 7.18 10.18 16.30
C ASP A 96 8.53 10.09 17.03
N LYS A 97 8.96 8.87 17.35
CA LYS A 97 10.13 8.66 18.21
C LYS A 97 11.46 8.52 17.49
N TYR A 98 11.48 7.87 16.32
CA TYR A 98 12.74 7.47 15.69
C TYR A 98 12.99 8.13 14.32
N TYR A 99 11.95 8.35 13.57
CA TYR A 99 12.05 8.98 12.25
C TYR A 99 10.75 9.72 11.93
N PRO A 100 10.57 10.94 12.46
CA PRO A 100 9.35 11.71 12.25
C PRO A 100 9.01 11.89 10.78
N LEU A 101 7.72 11.81 10.44
CA LEU A 101 7.28 12.19 9.11
C LEU A 101 7.34 13.71 8.98
N ASP A 102 7.90 14.19 7.87
CA ASP A 102 7.87 15.61 7.53
C ASP A 102 6.48 15.98 6.99
N TYR A 103 5.57 16.24 7.94
CA TYR A 103 4.20 16.62 7.66
C TYR A 103 4.12 17.95 6.91
N ASP A 104 5.03 18.88 7.19
CA ASP A 104 5.07 20.19 6.55
C ASP A 104 5.33 20.06 5.06
N THR A 105 6.38 19.32 4.67
CA THR A 105 6.68 19.04 3.28
C THR A 105 5.53 18.27 2.62
N TYR A 106 4.97 17.25 3.31
CA TYR A 106 3.86 16.47 2.76
C TYR A 106 2.61 17.32 2.50
N PHE A 107 2.17 18.13 3.48
CA PHE A 107 0.94 18.91 3.36
C PHE A 107 1.07 20.11 2.38
N LYS A 108 2.26 20.69 2.24
CA LYS A 108 2.55 21.77 1.28
C LYS A 108 2.75 21.25 -0.16
N SER A 109 2.98 19.96 -0.34
CA SER A 109 3.18 19.35 -1.65
C SER A 109 1.93 19.48 -2.51
N LYS A 110 2.13 19.86 -3.79
CA LYS A 110 1.06 19.98 -4.80
C LYS A 110 0.68 18.63 -5.41
N GLU A 111 1.55 17.64 -5.28
CA GLU A 111 1.32 16.30 -5.81
C GLU A 111 0.22 15.60 -5.02
N ARG A 112 -0.66 14.93 -5.74
CA ARG A 112 -1.70 14.09 -5.12
C ARG A 112 -1.10 12.80 -4.63
N PHE A 113 -1.44 12.39 -3.43
CA PHE A 113 -1.11 11.08 -2.90
C PHE A 113 -2.35 10.37 -2.40
N VAL A 114 -2.71 9.26 -3.05
CA VAL A 114 -3.88 8.45 -2.76
C VAL A 114 -3.47 7.16 -2.05
N MET A 115 -4.13 6.84 -0.96
CA MET A 115 -3.96 5.59 -0.23
C MET A 115 -5.23 4.74 -0.33
N VAL A 116 -5.05 3.44 -0.55
CA VAL A 116 -6.15 2.51 -0.76
C VAL A 116 -6.38 1.66 0.49
N THR A 117 -7.63 1.57 0.92
CA THR A 117 -8.10 0.65 1.96
C THR A 117 -9.23 -0.22 1.44
N SER A 118 -9.63 -1.25 2.20
CA SER A 118 -10.80 -2.07 1.91
C SER A 118 -11.84 -1.90 3.01
N ASN A 119 -13.01 -1.39 2.66
CA ASN A 119 -14.13 -1.17 3.57
C ASN A 119 -14.75 -2.51 3.97
N CYS A 120 -14.76 -2.82 5.28
CA CYS A 120 -15.26 -4.08 5.78
C CYS A 120 -16.77 -4.24 5.63
N LEU A 121 -17.52 -3.14 5.65
CA LEU A 121 -18.99 -3.15 5.55
C LEU A 121 -19.46 -3.38 4.13
N THR A 122 -18.84 -2.68 3.17
CA THR A 122 -19.27 -2.70 1.77
C THR A 122 -18.52 -3.73 0.92
N GLY A 123 -17.31 -4.16 1.35
CA GLY A 123 -16.43 -5.01 0.56
C GLY A 123 -15.86 -4.29 -0.65
N LYS A 124 -15.81 -2.96 -0.67
CA LYS A 124 -15.27 -2.16 -1.76
C LYS A 124 -13.95 -1.51 -1.37
N ALA A 125 -13.12 -1.19 -2.36
CA ALA A 125 -11.96 -0.34 -2.17
C ALA A 125 -12.41 1.09 -1.86
N GLU A 126 -11.71 1.72 -0.91
CA GLU A 126 -11.85 3.14 -0.60
C GLU A 126 -10.52 3.83 -0.88
N TYR A 127 -10.59 5.05 -1.43
CA TYR A 127 -9.44 5.81 -1.89
C TYR A 127 -9.41 7.14 -1.17
N PHE A 128 -8.35 7.36 -0.39
CA PHE A 128 -8.23 8.52 0.48
C PHE A 128 -7.06 9.41 0.05
N GLU A 129 -7.33 10.70 0.01
CA GLU A 129 -6.32 11.76 0.00
C GLU A 129 -6.48 12.54 1.31
N GLU A 130 -5.37 12.81 1.99
CA GLU A 130 -5.38 13.62 3.21
C GLU A 130 -4.25 14.65 3.17
N LYS A 131 -4.60 15.93 3.29
CA LYS A 131 -3.65 17.06 3.19
C LYS A 131 -3.77 18.06 4.33
N LYS A 132 -4.52 17.72 5.40
CA LYS A 132 -4.82 18.67 6.48
C LYS A 132 -4.64 18.07 7.88
N ASP A 133 -5.07 16.84 8.09
CA ASP A 133 -5.09 16.20 9.40
C ASP A 133 -4.02 15.11 9.52
N LYS A 134 -3.04 15.36 10.40
CA LYS A 134 -1.94 14.44 10.70
C LYS A 134 -2.46 13.08 11.20
N ASN A 135 -3.42 13.09 12.12
CA ASN A 135 -3.90 11.86 12.74
C ASN A 135 -4.68 11.02 11.73
N ARG A 136 -5.58 11.67 10.99
CA ARG A 136 -6.34 11.01 9.93
C ARG A 136 -5.43 10.44 8.83
N LEU A 137 -4.36 11.14 8.45
CA LEU A 137 -3.34 10.64 7.51
C LEU A 137 -2.70 9.34 8.01
N VAL A 138 -2.33 9.29 9.29
CA VAL A 138 -1.74 8.10 9.92
C VAL A 138 -2.75 6.97 10.01
N ASP A 139 -4.01 7.25 10.38
CA ASP A 139 -5.09 6.26 10.44
C ASP A 139 -5.35 5.62 9.08
N ILE A 140 -5.40 6.41 8.01
CA ILE A 140 -5.56 5.91 6.63
C ILE A 140 -4.37 5.01 6.25
N CYS A 141 -3.14 5.46 6.52
CA CYS A 141 -1.94 4.68 6.19
C CYS A 141 -1.88 3.37 6.98
N CYS A 142 -2.23 3.40 8.27
CA CYS A 142 -2.35 2.22 9.11
C CYS A 142 -3.42 1.26 8.58
N ALA A 143 -4.61 1.76 8.25
CA ALA A 143 -5.71 0.97 7.70
C ALA A 143 -5.32 0.30 6.38
N SER A 144 -4.63 1.03 5.49
CA SER A 144 -4.10 0.48 4.23
C SER A 144 -3.16 -0.71 4.45
N CYS A 145 -2.44 -0.75 5.58
CA CYS A 145 -1.49 -1.80 5.93
C CYS A 145 -2.04 -2.87 6.88
N THR A 146 -3.30 -2.76 7.30
CA THR A 146 -3.94 -3.69 8.25
C THR A 146 -4.27 -5.03 7.61
N LEU A 147 -3.33 -5.96 7.65
CA LEU A 147 -3.49 -7.29 7.03
C LEU A 147 -4.62 -8.09 7.69
N PRO A 148 -5.58 -8.59 6.90
CA PRO A 148 -6.65 -9.44 7.43
C PRO A 148 -6.11 -10.63 8.21
N VAL A 149 -6.77 -10.97 9.32
CA VAL A 149 -6.44 -12.07 10.23
C VAL A 149 -5.18 -11.82 11.08
N LEU A 150 -4.18 -11.16 10.52
CA LEU A 150 -2.90 -10.91 11.19
C LEU A 150 -2.92 -9.66 12.07
N CYS A 151 -3.81 -8.71 11.78
CA CYS A 151 -3.97 -7.47 12.52
C CYS A 151 -5.44 -7.29 12.95
N PRO A 152 -5.70 -6.59 14.08
CA PRO A 152 -7.04 -6.09 14.39
C PRO A 152 -7.55 -5.18 13.27
N VAL A 153 -8.87 -5.11 13.09
CA VAL A 153 -9.50 -4.17 12.14
C VAL A 153 -9.14 -2.74 12.52
N ALA A 154 -8.71 -1.94 11.56
CA ALA A 154 -8.47 -0.51 11.73
C ALA A 154 -9.75 0.31 11.47
N TYR A 155 -9.76 1.57 11.87
CA TYR A 155 -10.89 2.46 11.65
C TYR A 155 -10.43 3.75 11.00
N VAL A 156 -11.16 4.20 9.98
CA VAL A 156 -11.00 5.54 9.39
C VAL A 156 -12.38 6.20 9.44
N ASP A 157 -12.45 7.36 10.07
CA ASP A 157 -13.71 8.10 10.26
C ASP A 157 -14.83 7.22 10.90
N GLY A 158 -14.46 6.31 11.81
CA GLY A 158 -15.39 5.36 12.44
C GLY A 158 -15.79 4.15 11.57
N VAL A 159 -15.33 4.08 10.33
CA VAL A 159 -15.63 2.97 9.42
C VAL A 159 -14.55 1.88 9.53
N PRO A 160 -14.93 0.60 9.72
CA PRO A 160 -13.98 -0.50 9.83
C PRO A 160 -13.31 -0.80 8.47
N MET A 161 -11.98 -0.79 8.47
CA MET A 161 -11.12 -0.96 7.29
C MET A 161 -10.10 -2.07 7.49
N VAL A 162 -9.67 -2.67 6.39
CA VAL A 162 -8.52 -3.57 6.31
C VAL A 162 -7.66 -3.21 5.10
N ASP A 163 -6.52 -3.89 4.96
CA ASP A 163 -5.55 -3.71 3.87
C ASP A 163 -6.22 -3.56 2.49
N GLY A 164 -5.87 -2.50 1.79
CA GLY A 164 -6.43 -2.18 0.48
C GLY A 164 -6.22 -3.28 -0.55
N GLY A 165 -5.15 -4.07 -0.42
CA GLY A 165 -4.85 -5.19 -1.30
C GLY A 165 -5.83 -6.37 -1.20
N VAL A 166 -6.88 -6.28 -0.38
CA VAL A 166 -8.02 -7.22 -0.41
C VAL A 166 -8.90 -6.90 -1.61
N CYS A 167 -9.25 -5.64 -1.81
CA CYS A 167 -10.17 -5.20 -2.86
C CYS A 167 -9.44 -4.68 -4.11
N ASP A 168 -8.32 -3.97 -3.94
CA ASP A 168 -7.55 -3.41 -5.05
C ASP A 168 -6.05 -3.40 -4.70
N ALA A 169 -5.34 -4.42 -5.14
CA ALA A 169 -3.93 -4.63 -4.79
C ALA A 169 -2.95 -3.83 -5.66
N ILE A 170 -3.37 -3.42 -6.85
CA ILE A 170 -2.59 -2.64 -7.81
C ILE A 170 -3.55 -1.65 -8.46
N PRO A 171 -3.74 -0.43 -7.91
CA PRO A 171 -4.85 0.46 -8.22
C PRO A 171 -4.65 1.24 -9.53
N ILE A 172 -4.27 0.54 -10.60
CA ILE A 172 -4.04 1.14 -11.93
C ILE A 172 -5.32 1.70 -12.53
N GLN A 173 -6.47 1.00 -12.38
CA GLN A 173 -7.72 1.49 -12.92
C GLN A 173 -8.12 2.80 -12.25
N ARG A 174 -7.95 2.92 -10.93
CA ARG A 174 -8.21 4.17 -10.21
C ARG A 174 -7.32 5.31 -10.68
N ALA A 175 -6.03 5.07 -10.95
CA ALA A 175 -5.15 6.10 -11.49
C ALA A 175 -5.63 6.60 -12.86
N ILE A 176 -6.10 5.69 -13.73
CA ILE A 176 -6.68 6.03 -15.03
C ILE A 176 -7.98 6.83 -14.88
N ASP A 177 -8.87 6.43 -13.98
CA ASP A 177 -10.15 7.10 -13.69
C ASP A 177 -9.92 8.50 -13.11
N ASP A 178 -8.85 8.70 -12.34
CA ASP A 178 -8.41 10.01 -11.81
C ASP A 178 -7.73 10.90 -12.90
N GLY A 179 -7.63 10.42 -14.15
CA GLY A 179 -7.14 11.18 -15.31
C GLY A 179 -5.68 10.90 -15.69
N PHE A 180 -4.98 10.01 -15.01
CA PHE A 180 -3.56 9.68 -15.27
C PHE A 180 -3.45 8.51 -16.23
N ARG A 181 -3.39 8.83 -17.54
CA ARG A 181 -3.43 7.83 -18.63
C ARG A 181 -2.09 7.15 -18.91
N LYS A 182 -0.99 7.76 -18.47
CA LYS A 182 0.36 7.18 -18.53
C LYS A 182 0.78 6.84 -17.11
N ASN A 183 1.23 5.62 -16.86
CA ASN A 183 1.55 5.21 -15.52
C ASN A 183 2.90 4.52 -15.43
N VAL A 184 3.68 4.89 -14.40
CA VAL A 184 4.79 4.10 -13.92
C VAL A 184 4.25 3.20 -12.81
N ILE A 185 4.42 1.88 -12.96
CA ILE A 185 3.87 0.90 -12.03
C ILE A 185 5.03 0.16 -11.38
N ILE A 186 5.14 0.22 -10.05
CA ILE A 186 6.13 -0.55 -9.31
C ILE A 186 5.47 -1.79 -8.72
N LEU A 187 5.85 -2.95 -9.26
CA LEU A 187 5.38 -4.25 -8.79
C LEU A 187 6.38 -4.89 -7.82
N THR A 188 5.88 -5.71 -6.93
CA THR A 188 6.68 -6.45 -5.93
C THR A 188 6.92 -7.91 -6.31
N ARG A 189 6.49 -8.29 -7.52
CA ARG A 189 6.66 -9.63 -8.09
C ARG A 189 7.28 -9.56 -9.48
N ASN A 190 8.05 -10.59 -9.81
CA ASN A 190 8.69 -10.75 -11.13
C ASN A 190 7.65 -10.97 -12.25
N LYS A 191 8.08 -10.76 -13.48
CA LYS A 191 7.27 -10.99 -14.68
C LYS A 191 6.75 -12.43 -14.73
N GLY A 192 5.51 -12.61 -15.18
CA GLY A 192 4.86 -13.92 -15.27
C GLY A 192 4.33 -14.49 -13.95
N TYR A 193 4.53 -13.81 -12.82
CA TYR A 193 3.90 -14.23 -11.56
C TYR A 193 2.38 -14.19 -11.67
N ARG A 194 1.73 -15.25 -11.15
CA ARG A 194 0.27 -15.29 -10.95
C ARG A 194 -0.03 -15.89 -9.59
N LYS A 195 -1.00 -15.33 -8.87
CA LYS A 195 -1.48 -15.91 -7.62
C LYS A 195 -2.21 -17.21 -7.91
N LYS A 196 -1.88 -18.25 -7.14
CA LYS A 196 -2.61 -19.51 -7.19
C LYS A 196 -3.87 -19.41 -6.32
N ASP A 197 -4.92 -20.05 -6.77
CA ASP A 197 -6.05 -20.36 -5.88
C ASP A 197 -5.54 -21.31 -4.82
N LYS A 198 -5.60 -20.89 -3.57
CA LYS A 198 -5.17 -21.71 -2.43
C LYS A 198 -6.35 -22.29 -1.68
N ASN A 199 -7.58 -22.28 -2.25
CA ASN A 199 -8.80 -22.65 -1.54
C ASN A 199 -8.81 -22.01 -0.14
N PHE A 200 -8.71 -20.67 -0.10
CA PHE A 200 -8.52 -19.94 1.15
C PHE A 200 -9.71 -20.17 2.08
N TYR A 201 -9.58 -21.17 2.94
CA TYR A 201 -10.56 -21.45 3.96
C TYR A 201 -10.44 -20.42 5.08
N LEU A 202 -11.46 -19.58 5.20
CA LEU A 202 -11.59 -18.64 6.30
C LEU A 202 -12.61 -19.18 7.30
N PRO A 203 -12.21 -19.57 8.53
CA PRO A 203 -13.14 -20.04 9.56
C PRO A 203 -14.33 -19.12 9.72
N GLY A 204 -15.52 -19.71 9.99
CA GLY A 204 -16.79 -18.98 10.01
C GLY A 204 -16.85 -17.81 10.99
N PHE A 205 -16.12 -17.89 12.10
CA PHE A 205 -16.06 -16.85 13.12
C PHE A 205 -15.19 -15.64 12.73
N ILE A 206 -14.21 -15.82 11.82
CA ILE A 206 -13.33 -14.74 11.39
C ILE A 206 -14.12 -13.80 10.46
N TYR A 207 -14.14 -12.52 10.76
CA TYR A 207 -14.92 -11.50 10.05
C TYR A 207 -16.42 -11.85 9.93
N LYS A 208 -17.00 -12.58 10.92
CA LYS A 208 -18.43 -12.90 10.93
C LYS A 208 -19.31 -11.67 10.82
N LYS A 209 -18.86 -10.54 11.44
CA LYS A 209 -19.54 -9.24 11.38
C LYS A 209 -19.42 -8.54 10.03
N TYR A 210 -18.52 -9.00 9.15
CA TYR A 210 -18.18 -8.35 7.88
C TYR A 210 -18.27 -9.34 6.70
N PRO A 211 -19.47 -9.81 6.35
CA PRO A 211 -19.64 -10.83 5.30
C PRO A 211 -19.14 -10.34 3.93
N ALA A 212 -19.29 -9.04 3.63
CA ALA A 212 -18.83 -8.47 2.37
C ALA A 212 -17.32 -8.62 2.19
N ILE A 213 -16.49 -8.31 3.21
CA ILE A 213 -15.04 -8.46 3.10
C ILE A 213 -14.60 -9.93 3.05
N ARG A 214 -15.36 -10.84 3.66
CA ARG A 214 -15.10 -12.30 3.55
C ARG A 214 -15.17 -12.78 2.12
N GLU A 215 -16.18 -12.34 1.36
CA GLU A 215 -16.30 -12.69 -0.07
C GLU A 215 -15.15 -12.10 -0.88
N GLN A 216 -14.71 -10.88 -0.57
CA GLN A 216 -13.60 -10.27 -1.25
C GLN A 216 -12.27 -11.03 -1.04
N LEU A 217 -12.05 -11.57 0.17
CA LEU A 217 -10.86 -12.38 0.47
C LEU A 217 -10.80 -13.66 -0.38
N LYS A 218 -11.94 -14.29 -0.68
CA LYS A 218 -12.02 -15.46 -1.55
C LYS A 218 -11.65 -15.12 -3.01
N LEU A 219 -12.10 -13.97 -3.49
CA LEU A 219 -11.90 -13.54 -4.87
C LEU A 219 -10.56 -12.84 -5.13
N ARG A 220 -9.77 -12.58 -4.08
CA ARG A 220 -8.55 -11.78 -4.14
C ARG A 220 -7.53 -12.30 -5.17
N TYR A 221 -7.37 -13.62 -5.31
CA TYR A 221 -6.40 -14.21 -6.24
C TYR A 221 -6.81 -13.94 -7.69
N LYS A 222 -8.10 -14.09 -8.00
CA LYS A 222 -8.65 -13.89 -9.34
C LYS A 222 -8.46 -12.44 -9.78
N ARG A 223 -8.96 -11.48 -8.98
CA ARG A 223 -8.81 -10.04 -9.28
C ARG A 223 -7.36 -9.60 -9.44
N TYR A 224 -6.48 -10.09 -8.58
CA TYR A 224 -5.06 -9.80 -8.69
C TYR A 224 -4.48 -10.24 -10.05
N ASN A 225 -4.85 -11.42 -10.52
CA ASN A 225 -4.37 -11.93 -11.81
C ASN A 225 -4.97 -11.15 -12.98
N GLU A 226 -6.27 -10.81 -12.93
CA GLU A 226 -6.94 -9.97 -13.93
C GLU A 226 -6.27 -8.60 -14.07
N VAL A 227 -5.90 -7.97 -12.94
CA VAL A 227 -5.16 -6.69 -12.98
C VAL A 227 -3.76 -6.86 -13.57
N LEU A 228 -3.06 -7.96 -13.28
CA LEU A 228 -1.76 -8.22 -13.92
C LEU A 228 -1.87 -8.42 -15.43
N ASP A 229 -2.91 -9.12 -15.90
CA ASP A 229 -3.16 -9.28 -17.34
C ASP A 229 -3.45 -7.94 -18.01
N TYR A 230 -4.21 -7.07 -17.35
CA TYR A 230 -4.46 -5.70 -17.81
C TYR A 230 -3.19 -4.84 -17.84
N ILE A 231 -2.32 -4.97 -16.82
CA ILE A 231 -1.03 -4.26 -16.79
C ILE A 231 -0.12 -4.74 -17.91
N ASP A 232 -0.06 -6.06 -18.17
CA ASP A 232 0.74 -6.61 -19.27
C ASP A 232 0.24 -6.05 -20.63
N GLN A 233 -1.07 -5.87 -20.79
CA GLN A 233 -1.65 -5.20 -21.97
C GLN A 233 -1.23 -3.72 -22.05
N LEU A 234 -1.37 -2.95 -20.98
CA LEU A 234 -0.97 -1.53 -20.94
C LEU A 234 0.53 -1.34 -21.21
N GLU A 235 1.37 -2.25 -20.72
CA GLU A 235 2.80 -2.27 -21.00
C GLU A 235 3.08 -2.50 -22.50
N ALA A 236 2.38 -3.46 -23.12
CA ALA A 236 2.49 -3.74 -24.55
C ALA A 236 2.01 -2.57 -25.43
N GLU A 237 0.99 -1.84 -24.99
CA GLU A 237 0.47 -0.65 -25.67
C GLU A 237 1.31 0.63 -25.42
N GLY A 238 2.38 0.55 -24.61
CA GLY A 238 3.20 1.70 -24.25
C GLY A 238 2.52 2.71 -23.32
N LYS A 239 1.39 2.37 -22.71
CA LYS A 239 0.62 3.20 -21.76
C LYS A 239 1.12 3.06 -20.32
N ALA A 240 1.83 1.98 -20.02
CA ALA A 240 2.46 1.75 -18.73
C ALA A 240 3.96 1.45 -18.87
N PHE A 241 4.75 1.98 -17.93
CA PHE A 241 6.14 1.58 -17.72
C PHE A 241 6.23 0.79 -16.40
N VAL A 242 6.54 -0.49 -16.50
CA VAL A 242 6.47 -1.40 -15.35
C VAL A 242 7.86 -1.72 -14.82
N ILE A 243 8.10 -1.37 -13.56
CA ILE A 243 9.32 -1.68 -12.82
C ILE A 243 9.01 -2.85 -11.90
N ARG A 244 9.74 -3.95 -12.05
CA ARG A 244 9.51 -5.19 -11.29
C ARG A 244 10.82 -5.92 -10.97
N PRO A 245 10.90 -6.72 -9.89
CA PRO A 245 12.07 -7.56 -9.63
C PRO A 245 12.29 -8.55 -10.77
N GLU A 246 13.54 -8.82 -11.11
CA GLU A 246 13.90 -9.83 -12.12
C GLU A 246 13.71 -11.25 -11.57
N ASN A 247 14.07 -11.45 -10.29
CA ASN A 247 14.03 -12.75 -9.62
C ASN A 247 12.94 -12.82 -8.53
N LYS A 248 12.63 -14.05 -8.11
CA LYS A 248 11.65 -14.34 -7.04
C LYS A 248 12.17 -13.95 -5.67
#